data_85a55c5ce351a8507d60e72ee5bbfb05
#
_entry.id   85a55c5ce351a8507d60e72ee5bbfb05
#
_cell.length_a   1.000
_cell.length_b   1.000
_cell.length_c   1.000
_cell.angle_alpha   90.00
_cell.angle_beta   90.00
_cell.angle_gamma   90.00
#
_symmetry.space_group_name_H-M   'P 1'
#
loop_
_entity.id
_entity.type
_entity.pdbx_description
1 polymer ?
#
loop_
_entity_poly.entity_id
_entity_poly.type
_entity_poly.pdbx_seq_one_letter_code
_entity_poly.pdbx_strand_id
1 'polypeptide(L)'
;MVLYLGLCGLAHREALAQVKGYAQRSGIAVERIAAMPYPPSVFGWVGLIKSPTGVYRGMIDLAAPASPSYAFFPDSVSDNYVQQAEAIPDVQTFLWFARFPWVSYRREDNRSIVEFQDIQFYAPRRSGRLPFTFRVSFDGQGRVASYGLLER
;
A
#
# COMPACT_ATOMS: atom_id res chain seq x y z
N MET A 1 -16.43 -15.94 -23.91
CA MET A 1 -15.50 -14.84 -23.55
C MET A 1 -16.23 -13.58 -23.08
N VAL A 2 -17.22 -13.08 -23.77
CA VAL A 2 -17.98 -11.87 -23.39
C VAL A 2 -18.70 -12.01 -22.04
N LEU A 3 -19.33 -13.14 -21.76
CA LEU A 3 -19.98 -13.43 -20.46
C LEU A 3 -18.99 -13.38 -19.29
N TYR A 4 -17.79 -13.91 -19.44
CA TYR A 4 -16.75 -13.89 -18.40
C TYR A 4 -16.30 -12.46 -18.09
N LEU A 5 -16.03 -11.65 -19.14
CA LEU A 5 -15.65 -10.25 -18.98
C LEU A 5 -16.77 -9.43 -18.32
N GLY A 6 -18.04 -9.70 -18.68
CA GLY A 6 -19.19 -9.10 -18.04
C GLY A 6 -19.28 -9.43 -16.55
N LEU A 7 -19.06 -10.70 -16.18
CA LEU A 7 -19.05 -11.14 -14.79
C LEU A 7 -17.90 -10.47 -13.99
N CYS A 8 -16.70 -10.41 -14.56
CA CYS A 8 -15.56 -9.72 -13.93
C CYS A 8 -15.84 -8.22 -13.72
N GLY A 9 -16.51 -7.57 -14.68
CA GLY A 9 -16.90 -6.17 -14.57
C GLY A 9 -17.92 -5.92 -13.46
N LEU A 10 -18.93 -6.79 -13.33
CA LEU A 10 -19.92 -6.72 -12.25
C LEU A 10 -19.27 -6.98 -10.90
N ALA A 11 -18.42 -7.99 -10.79
CA ALA A 11 -17.68 -8.31 -9.57
C ALA A 11 -16.77 -7.16 -9.13
N HIS A 12 -16.06 -6.52 -10.08
CA HIS A 12 -15.23 -5.33 -9.79
C HIS A 12 -16.07 -4.17 -9.25
N ARG A 13 -17.22 -3.91 -9.90
CA ARG A 13 -18.13 -2.83 -9.47
C ARG A 13 -18.64 -3.07 -8.06
N GLU A 14 -19.03 -4.30 -7.74
CA GLU A 14 -19.50 -4.69 -6.41
C GLU A 14 -18.39 -4.57 -5.36
N ALA A 15 -17.18 -5.11 -5.65
CA ALA A 15 -16.03 -4.98 -4.77
C ALA A 15 -15.70 -3.50 -4.49
N LEU A 16 -15.71 -2.65 -5.51
CA LEU A 16 -15.45 -1.21 -5.37
C LEU A 16 -16.54 -0.52 -4.54
N ALA A 17 -17.80 -0.94 -4.67
CA ALA A 17 -18.91 -0.42 -3.86
C ALA A 17 -18.71 -0.76 -2.37
N GLN A 18 -18.23 -1.97 -2.05
CA GLN A 18 -17.93 -2.37 -0.68
C GLN A 18 -16.76 -1.56 -0.09
N VAL A 19 -15.70 -1.27 -0.87
CA VAL A 19 -14.59 -0.39 -0.44
C VAL A 19 -15.12 1.01 -0.10
N LYS A 20 -15.92 1.59 -0.98
CA LYS A 20 -16.54 2.91 -0.77
C LYS A 20 -17.43 2.93 0.46
N GLY A 21 -18.30 1.93 0.60
CA GLY A 21 -19.19 1.80 1.75
C GLY A 21 -18.42 1.67 3.07
N TYR A 22 -17.33 0.92 3.09
CA TYR A 22 -16.46 0.84 4.27
C TYR A 22 -15.85 2.19 4.61
N ALA A 23 -15.24 2.88 3.63
CA ALA A 23 -14.62 4.19 3.84
C ALA A 23 -15.62 5.22 4.41
N GLN A 24 -16.84 5.25 3.87
CA GLN A 24 -17.91 6.14 4.32
C GLN A 24 -18.35 5.85 5.76
N ARG A 25 -18.61 4.56 6.07
CA ARG A 25 -19.03 4.16 7.44
C ARG A 25 -17.94 4.41 8.47
N SER A 26 -16.68 4.29 8.08
CA SER A 26 -15.52 4.50 8.97
C SER A 26 -15.05 5.96 9.02
N GLY A 27 -15.69 6.88 8.32
CA GLY A 27 -15.32 8.30 8.30
C GLY A 27 -13.92 8.57 7.76
N ILE A 28 -13.41 7.70 6.87
CA ILE A 28 -12.05 7.84 6.32
C ILE A 28 -12.04 8.95 5.27
N ALA A 29 -11.12 9.92 5.42
CA ALA A 29 -10.83 10.91 4.39
C ALA A 29 -10.13 10.22 3.20
N VAL A 30 -10.85 10.07 2.10
CA VAL A 30 -10.40 9.30 0.95
C VAL A 30 -9.67 10.18 -0.05
N GLU A 31 -8.42 9.85 -0.37
CA GLU A 31 -7.67 10.42 -1.51
C GLU A 31 -7.78 9.52 -2.75
N ARG A 32 -7.70 8.20 -2.55
CA ARG A 32 -7.78 7.20 -3.62
C ARG A 32 -8.36 5.90 -3.11
N ILE A 33 -9.13 5.23 -3.95
CA ILE A 33 -9.62 3.86 -3.69
C ILE A 33 -9.34 2.95 -4.88
N ALA A 34 -9.22 1.66 -4.59
CA ALA A 34 -9.23 0.62 -5.62
C ALA A 34 -9.78 -0.69 -5.05
N ALA A 35 -10.30 -1.52 -5.97
CA ALA A 35 -10.54 -2.92 -5.74
C ALA A 35 -9.76 -3.71 -6.78
N MET A 36 -8.90 -4.63 -6.35
CA MET A 36 -8.02 -5.41 -7.22
C MET A 36 -8.37 -6.89 -7.11
N PRO A 37 -8.41 -7.64 -8.22
CA PRO A 37 -8.72 -9.06 -8.17
C PRO A 37 -7.62 -9.81 -7.41
N TYR A 38 -8.04 -10.78 -6.58
CA TYR A 38 -7.15 -11.69 -5.87
C TYR A 38 -7.24 -13.10 -6.46
N PRO A 39 -6.33 -13.46 -7.37
CA PRO A 39 -6.36 -14.77 -8.02
C PRO A 39 -6.26 -15.94 -7.03
N PRO A 40 -6.84 -17.11 -7.35
CA PRO A 40 -7.48 -17.48 -8.62
C PRO A 40 -9.00 -17.21 -8.70
N SER A 41 -9.61 -16.66 -7.65
CA SER A 41 -11.07 -16.49 -7.57
C SER A 41 -11.53 -15.19 -8.18
N VAL A 42 -12.64 -15.24 -8.93
CA VAL A 42 -13.36 -14.03 -9.41
C VAL A 42 -14.13 -13.33 -8.28
N PHE A 43 -14.33 -13.99 -7.15
CA PHE A 43 -15.02 -13.45 -5.98
C PHE A 43 -14.08 -12.84 -4.94
N GLY A 44 -12.78 -13.20 -4.99
CA GLY A 44 -11.76 -12.65 -4.08
C GLY A 44 -11.20 -11.32 -4.60
N TRP A 45 -11.21 -10.28 -3.75
CA TRP A 45 -10.71 -8.95 -4.08
C TRP A 45 -9.89 -8.37 -2.94
N VAL A 46 -8.96 -7.49 -3.29
CA VAL A 46 -8.23 -6.65 -2.32
C VAL A 46 -8.79 -5.24 -2.43
N GLY A 47 -9.38 -4.75 -1.34
CA GLY A 47 -9.78 -3.36 -1.21
C GLY A 47 -8.63 -2.50 -0.70
N LEU A 48 -8.39 -1.36 -1.33
CA LEU A 48 -7.36 -0.40 -0.97
C LEU A 48 -7.95 1.00 -0.84
N ILE A 49 -7.59 1.71 0.24
CA ILE A 49 -7.99 3.10 0.48
C ILE A 49 -6.75 3.87 0.90
N LYS A 50 -6.33 4.86 0.12
CA LYS A 50 -5.33 5.85 0.52
C LYS A 50 -6.03 7.00 1.22
N SER A 51 -5.51 7.36 2.38
CA SER A 51 -5.90 8.53 3.16
C SER A 51 -4.67 9.42 3.39
N PRO A 52 -4.83 10.67 3.87
CA PRO A 52 -3.72 11.55 4.21
C PRO A 52 -2.75 11.00 5.27
N THR A 53 -3.18 10.00 6.04
CA THR A 53 -2.42 9.46 7.17
C THR A 53 -1.91 8.03 6.94
N GLY A 54 -2.19 7.43 5.78
CA GLY A 54 -1.76 6.08 5.49
C GLY A 54 -2.66 5.32 4.53
N VAL A 55 -2.47 4.02 4.48
CA VAL A 55 -3.20 3.12 3.56
C VAL A 55 -3.98 2.08 4.34
N TYR A 56 -5.26 1.91 4.01
CA TYR A 56 -6.08 0.78 4.47
C TYR A 56 -6.09 -0.30 3.40
N ARG A 57 -5.93 -1.54 3.81
CA ARG A 57 -5.96 -2.72 2.95
C ARG A 57 -6.83 -3.81 3.57
N GLY A 58 -7.80 -4.30 2.82
CA GLY A 58 -8.70 -5.37 3.27
C GLY A 58 -8.89 -6.43 2.20
N MET A 59 -9.28 -7.64 2.66
CA MET A 59 -9.72 -8.71 1.78
C MET A 59 -11.24 -8.67 1.68
N ILE A 60 -11.75 -8.77 0.46
CA ILE A 60 -13.18 -8.80 0.15
C ILE A 60 -13.47 -10.16 -0.50
N ASP A 61 -14.44 -10.86 0.03
CA ASP A 61 -14.98 -12.07 -0.58
C ASP A 61 -16.46 -11.81 -0.97
N LEU A 62 -16.69 -11.70 -2.26
CA LEU A 62 -18.04 -11.43 -2.78
C LEU A 62 -19.00 -12.64 -2.65
N ALA A 63 -18.45 -13.83 -2.37
CA ALA A 63 -19.25 -15.02 -2.10
C ALA A 63 -19.67 -15.14 -0.62
N ALA A 64 -19.05 -14.38 0.27
CA ALA A 64 -19.33 -14.41 1.70
C ALA A 64 -20.01 -13.10 2.16
N PRO A 65 -21.06 -13.17 3.00
CA PRO A 65 -21.79 -11.98 3.46
C PRO A 65 -21.05 -11.19 4.56
N ALA A 66 -19.80 -11.55 4.89
CA ALA A 66 -19.03 -10.90 5.94
C ALA A 66 -18.53 -9.52 5.50
N SER A 67 -18.66 -8.52 6.38
CA SER A 67 -18.04 -7.22 6.16
C SER A 67 -16.52 -7.35 6.11
N PRO A 68 -15.84 -6.74 5.11
CA PRO A 68 -14.40 -6.85 4.98
C PRO A 68 -13.69 -6.19 6.18
N SER A 69 -12.66 -6.87 6.71
CA SER A 69 -11.75 -6.32 7.70
C SER A 69 -10.59 -5.63 7.01
N TYR A 70 -10.24 -4.41 7.47
CA TYR A 70 -9.13 -3.63 6.91
C TYR A 70 -8.01 -3.49 7.92
N ALA A 71 -6.78 -3.79 7.49
CA ALA A 71 -5.57 -3.41 8.18
C ALA A 71 -5.18 -1.98 7.78
N PHE A 72 -4.76 -1.17 8.75
CA PHE A 72 -4.27 0.18 8.53
C PHE A 72 -2.75 0.21 8.58
N PHE A 73 -2.14 0.84 7.60
CA PHE A 73 -0.71 1.07 7.46
C PHE A 73 -0.47 2.58 7.61
N PRO A 74 -0.13 3.08 8.82
CA PRO A 74 0.08 4.50 9.04
C PRO A 74 1.37 4.97 8.38
N ASP A 75 1.34 6.13 7.72
CA ASP A 75 2.54 6.76 7.17
C ASP A 75 3.39 7.37 8.28
N SER A 76 4.70 7.23 8.18
CA SER A 76 5.68 7.92 9.05
C SER A 76 5.95 9.33 8.50
N VAL A 77 5.09 10.30 8.83
CA VAL A 77 5.04 11.62 8.16
C VAL A 77 5.86 12.73 8.82
N SER A 78 6.43 12.54 9.98
CA SER A 78 6.96 13.66 10.79
C SER A 78 8.49 13.67 10.96
N ASP A 79 9.22 12.79 10.30
CA ASP A 79 10.65 12.70 10.49
C ASP A 79 11.40 13.47 9.40
N ASN A 80 12.42 14.23 9.81
CA ASN A 80 13.33 14.92 8.90
C ASN A 80 13.96 13.97 7.88
N TYR A 81 14.19 12.71 8.26
CA TYR A 81 14.75 11.69 7.36
C TYR A 81 13.77 11.28 6.25
N VAL A 82 12.47 11.27 6.53
CA VAL A 82 11.44 11.01 5.49
C VAL A 82 11.47 12.13 4.45
N GLN A 83 11.50 13.39 4.88
CA GLN A 83 11.56 14.55 3.97
C GLN A 83 12.84 14.54 3.13
N GLN A 84 13.99 14.23 3.75
CA GLN A 84 15.26 14.12 3.03
C GLN A 84 15.23 12.96 2.01
N ALA A 85 14.63 11.82 2.38
CA ALA A 85 14.50 10.68 1.48
C ALA A 85 13.58 11.00 0.29
N GLU A 86 12.47 11.68 0.52
CA GLU A 86 11.52 12.11 -0.53
C GLU A 86 12.14 13.11 -1.52
N ALA A 87 13.17 13.85 -1.13
CA ALA A 87 13.89 14.76 -2.02
C ALA A 87 14.81 14.04 -3.03
N ILE A 88 15.07 12.74 -2.85
CA ILE A 88 15.91 11.95 -3.75
C ILE A 88 15.14 11.68 -5.07
N PRO A 89 15.70 12.00 -6.26
CA PRO A 89 15.00 11.84 -7.54
C PRO A 89 14.47 10.43 -7.80
N ASP A 90 15.21 9.39 -7.41
CA ASP A 90 14.81 8.00 -7.59
C ASP A 90 13.63 7.63 -6.68
N VAL A 91 13.55 8.22 -5.47
CA VAL A 91 12.38 8.08 -4.58
C VAL A 91 11.18 8.79 -5.19
N GLN A 92 11.35 9.98 -5.75
CA GLN A 92 10.26 10.69 -6.45
C GLN A 92 9.74 9.88 -7.62
N THR A 93 10.63 9.25 -8.39
CA THR A 93 10.25 8.35 -9.49
C THR A 93 9.45 7.15 -8.96
N PHE A 94 9.90 6.54 -7.86
CA PHE A 94 9.15 5.45 -7.21
C PHE A 94 7.76 5.90 -6.75
N LEU A 95 7.66 7.04 -6.08
CA LEU A 95 6.39 7.60 -5.57
C LEU A 95 5.43 7.98 -6.71
N TRP A 96 5.96 8.47 -7.84
CA TRP A 96 5.17 8.73 -9.04
C TRP A 96 4.54 7.45 -9.61
N PHE A 97 5.28 6.34 -9.58
CA PHE A 97 4.80 5.04 -10.05
C PHE A 97 3.86 4.36 -9.04
N ALA A 98 4.10 4.50 -7.74
CA ALA A 98 3.34 3.84 -6.69
C ALA A 98 1.89 4.35 -6.64
N ARG A 99 0.93 3.44 -6.70
CA ARG A 99 -0.49 3.79 -6.64
C ARG A 99 -1.02 3.96 -5.22
N PHE A 100 -0.48 3.17 -4.29
CA PHE A 100 -0.83 3.19 -2.86
C PHE A 100 0.46 3.23 -2.04
N PRO A 101 1.22 4.34 -2.16
CA PRO A 101 2.47 4.49 -1.45
C PRO A 101 2.23 4.52 0.06
N TRP A 102 3.11 3.83 0.76
CA TRP A 102 3.22 3.83 2.21
C TRP A 102 4.67 4.05 2.59
N VAL A 103 4.92 4.94 3.54
CA VAL A 103 6.24 5.25 4.06
C VAL A 103 6.37 4.79 5.51
N SER A 104 7.45 4.09 5.80
CA SER A 104 7.82 3.70 7.15
C SER A 104 9.22 4.21 7.50
N TYR A 105 9.36 4.65 8.74
CA TYR A 105 10.65 5.04 9.31
C TYR A 105 10.94 4.14 10.51
N ARG A 106 12.22 3.73 10.63
CA ARG A 106 12.72 3.07 11.82
C ARG A 106 14.17 3.43 12.06
N ARG A 107 14.56 3.35 13.30
CA ARG A 107 15.97 3.47 13.71
C ARG A 107 16.50 2.09 14.08
N GLU A 108 17.62 1.69 13.49
CA GLU A 108 18.33 0.46 13.79
C GLU A 108 19.77 0.82 14.21
N ASP A 109 20.11 0.57 15.48
CA ASP A 109 21.39 0.95 16.07
C ASP A 109 21.71 2.45 15.87
N ASN A 110 22.73 2.73 15.05
CA ASN A 110 23.13 4.09 14.70
C ASN A 110 22.74 4.51 13.29
N ARG A 111 21.73 3.86 12.69
CA ARG A 111 21.25 4.15 11.35
C ARG A 111 19.77 4.50 11.37
N SER A 112 19.38 5.46 10.55
CA SER A 112 17.99 5.75 10.26
C SER A 112 17.61 5.15 8.92
N ILE A 113 16.49 4.44 8.87
CA ILE A 113 16.04 3.72 7.68
C ILE A 113 14.63 4.21 7.33
N VAL A 114 14.49 4.71 6.11
CA VAL A 114 13.19 5.05 5.50
C VAL A 114 12.89 4.05 4.39
N GLU A 115 11.70 3.49 4.40
CA GLU A 115 11.24 2.59 3.36
C GLU A 115 9.93 3.09 2.74
N PHE A 116 9.93 3.14 1.42
CA PHE A 116 8.77 3.43 0.60
C PHE A 116 8.28 2.14 -0.05
N GLN A 117 6.99 1.86 0.05
CA GLN A 117 6.39 0.61 -0.42
C GLN A 117 5.07 0.92 -1.12
N ASP A 118 4.71 0.11 -2.11
CA ASP A 118 3.38 0.18 -2.68
C ASP A 118 2.53 -0.96 -2.11
N ILE A 119 1.55 -0.61 -1.28
CA ILE A 119 0.70 -1.57 -0.56
C ILE A 119 -0.18 -2.41 -1.49
N GLN A 120 -0.35 -2.01 -2.75
CA GLN A 120 -1.04 -2.87 -3.73
C GLN A 120 -0.35 -4.22 -3.91
N PHE A 121 0.98 -4.29 -3.74
CA PHE A 121 1.78 -5.51 -3.88
C PHE A 121 2.02 -6.22 -2.54
N TYR A 122 1.43 -5.73 -1.47
CA TYR A 122 1.54 -6.36 -0.16
C TYR A 122 0.96 -7.77 -0.21
N ALA A 123 1.81 -8.76 0.02
CA ALA A 123 1.39 -10.14 0.23
C ALA A 123 1.86 -10.55 1.63
N PRO A 124 0.96 -11.01 2.51
CA PRO A 124 1.36 -11.55 3.81
C PRO A 124 2.14 -12.86 3.56
N ARG A 125 3.46 -12.75 3.48
CA ARG A 125 4.36 -13.89 3.30
C ARG A 125 5.12 -14.18 4.59
N ARG A 126 5.53 -15.46 4.76
CA ARG A 126 6.34 -15.95 5.88
C ARG A 126 7.70 -15.23 6.02
N SER A 127 8.20 -14.51 5.02
CA SER A 127 9.49 -13.83 5.04
C SER A 127 9.46 -12.38 5.53
N GLY A 128 8.29 -11.79 5.77
CA GLY A 128 8.17 -10.40 6.26
C GLY A 128 8.68 -9.30 5.31
N ARG A 129 9.28 -9.65 4.18
CA ARG A 129 9.77 -8.69 3.18
C ARG A 129 8.71 -8.43 2.12
N LEU A 130 8.43 -7.15 1.88
CA LEU A 130 7.50 -6.73 0.84
C LEU A 130 8.24 -6.61 -0.50
N PRO A 131 7.64 -7.11 -1.60
CA PRO A 131 8.16 -6.81 -2.93
C PRO A 131 8.02 -5.31 -3.22
N PHE A 132 8.88 -4.78 -4.08
CA PHE A 132 8.89 -3.37 -4.45
C PHE A 132 9.03 -2.43 -3.24
N THR A 133 10.05 -2.64 -2.43
CA THR A 133 10.46 -1.73 -1.36
C THR A 133 11.64 -0.90 -1.83
N PHE A 134 11.50 0.42 -1.81
CA PHE A 134 12.61 1.34 -1.99
C PHE A 134 13.11 1.78 -0.62
N ARG A 135 14.38 1.52 -0.30
CA ARG A 135 14.98 1.84 0.98
C ARG A 135 15.99 2.97 0.83
N VAL A 136 15.96 3.90 1.79
CA VAL A 136 16.99 4.90 2.02
C VAL A 136 17.56 4.70 3.41
N SER A 137 18.87 4.57 3.52
CA SER A 137 19.59 4.40 4.78
C SER A 137 20.46 5.62 5.05
N PHE A 138 20.39 6.13 6.26
CA PHE A 138 21.20 7.25 6.73
C PHE A 138 22.21 6.76 7.77
N ASP A 139 23.42 7.35 7.76
CA ASP A 139 24.46 7.09 8.76
C ASP A 139 24.13 7.79 10.10
N GLY A 140 24.97 7.55 11.12
CA GLY A 140 24.81 8.17 12.44
C GLY A 140 24.99 9.69 12.46
N GLN A 141 25.41 10.29 11.34
CA GLN A 141 25.53 11.75 11.15
C GLN A 141 24.37 12.34 10.33
N GLY A 142 23.38 11.50 9.97
CA GLY A 142 22.22 11.91 9.20
C GLY A 142 22.47 12.09 7.70
N ARG A 143 23.59 11.59 7.15
CA ARG A 143 23.88 11.64 5.73
C ARG A 143 23.38 10.37 5.05
N VAL A 144 22.93 10.47 3.81
CA VAL A 144 22.51 9.32 3.00
C VAL A 144 23.71 8.38 2.81
N ALA A 145 23.62 7.19 3.37
CA ALA A 145 24.63 6.15 3.25
C ALA A 145 24.40 5.24 2.04
N SER A 146 23.15 4.91 1.75
CA SER A 146 22.75 4.11 0.59
C SER A 146 21.28 4.27 0.30
N TYR A 147 20.87 4.06 -0.96
CA TYR A 147 19.48 3.97 -1.35
C TYR A 147 19.29 3.06 -2.58
N GLY A 148 18.10 2.52 -2.76
CA GLY A 148 17.72 1.71 -3.91
C GLY A 148 16.56 0.77 -3.63
N LEU A 149 16.12 0.08 -4.70
CA LEU A 149 15.17 -1.01 -4.58
C LEU A 149 15.82 -2.19 -3.86
N LEU A 150 15.10 -2.78 -2.91
CA LEU A 150 15.55 -4.01 -2.28
C LEU A 150 15.38 -5.16 -3.26
N GLU A 151 16.49 -5.74 -3.68
CA GLU A 151 16.49 -6.97 -4.45
C GLU A 151 15.99 -8.14 -3.59
N ARG A 152 15.42 -9.14 -4.26
CA ARG A 152 14.84 -10.37 -3.64
C ARG A 152 15.92 -11.25 -3.07
#